data_64cafae0c706993581f5debeb6e7fc6d
#
_entry.id   64cafae0c706993581f5debeb6e7fc6d
#
_cell.length_a   1.000
_cell.length_b   1.000
_cell.length_c   1.000
_cell.angle_alpha   90.00
_cell.angle_beta   90.00
_cell.angle_gamma   90.00
#
_symmetry.space_group_name_H-M   'P 1'
#
loop_
_entity.id
_entity.type
_entity.pdbx_description
1 polymer ?
#
loop_
_entity_poly.entity_id
_entity_poly.type
_entity_poly.pdbx_seq_one_letter_code
_entity_poly.pdbx_strand_id
1 'polypeptide(L)'
;PGHEDFSEDTYRTLTAVDSAVMVLDAAKGIEAQTLKLFEVCRLRNIPIITFINKMDRDGQDPFDLLDEIEQRLALDVTPASWPIGQGREFKGCYDLLNDGLVLMDRKATDPAMSCTGLDDPKIDAALGDHFAGELREGVGMARGLCPAFDREAYLAGHQTPVFFGSAVNNFGVRELLGGIQALAPSPRPQQADGRVVEADEKKVTGFVFKIQANMDPKHRDRIAFMRLCSGTFKKGMKLKHVRSGKQMTIHSPLLFMAQDRDMAETAYAGDILGLPNTGGLRIGDAFSEGEDIQFKDIPSFAPEYMQRVMPEDPMKAKHLGEALVQLAEEGAASTFKPNDGSGWIVGVVGPLQFDVLADRIRTEYNVPVKFEALSLYTARWVDGDDP
;
A
#
# COMPACT_ATOMS: atom_id res chain seq x y z
N PRO A 1 -5.53 2.37 3.68
CA PRO A 1 -6.39 1.21 3.94
C PRO A 1 -6.06 0.60 5.29
N GLY A 2 -6.65 1.12 6.36
CA GLY A 2 -6.44 0.63 7.73
C GLY A 2 -7.66 -0.09 8.30
N HIS A 3 -8.74 -0.23 7.53
CA HIS A 3 -9.96 -0.93 7.96
C HIS A 3 -9.89 -2.41 7.56
N GLU A 4 -10.27 -3.31 8.48
CA GLU A 4 -10.19 -4.77 8.29
C GLU A 4 -10.96 -5.25 7.05
N ASP A 5 -12.12 -4.67 6.77
CA ASP A 5 -12.97 -5.03 5.63
C ASP A 5 -12.33 -4.77 4.25
N PHE A 6 -11.28 -3.93 4.19
CA PHE A 6 -10.57 -3.60 2.94
C PHE A 6 -9.14 -4.15 2.90
N SER A 7 -8.84 -5.14 3.73
CA SER A 7 -7.50 -5.74 3.82
C SER A 7 -7.06 -6.41 2.52
N GLU A 8 -7.98 -7.00 1.76
CA GLU A 8 -7.69 -7.67 0.48
C GLU A 8 -7.01 -6.75 -0.54
N ASP A 9 -7.52 -5.53 -0.69
CA ASP A 9 -6.95 -4.53 -1.60
C ASP A 9 -5.54 -4.09 -1.17
N THR A 10 -5.31 -3.98 0.15
CA THR A 10 -3.99 -3.71 0.71
C THR A 10 -3.02 -4.86 0.45
N TYR A 11 -3.45 -6.09 0.65
CA TYR A 11 -2.61 -7.26 0.40
C TYR A 11 -2.21 -7.38 -1.07
N ARG A 12 -3.14 -7.11 -2.01
CA ARG A 12 -2.82 -7.05 -3.44
C ARG A 12 -1.83 -5.92 -3.75
N THR A 13 -1.99 -4.75 -3.14
CA THR A 13 -1.06 -3.63 -3.32
C THR A 13 0.33 -4.00 -2.82
N LEU A 14 0.46 -4.69 -1.70
CA LEU A 14 1.74 -5.15 -1.16
C LEU A 14 2.46 -6.16 -2.08
N THR A 15 1.78 -6.79 -3.04
CA THR A 15 2.46 -7.61 -4.06
C THR A 15 3.22 -6.79 -5.09
N ALA A 16 2.85 -5.53 -5.24
CA ALA A 16 3.35 -4.65 -6.28
C ALA A 16 4.36 -3.61 -5.77
N VAL A 17 4.85 -3.74 -4.52
CA VAL A 17 5.80 -2.79 -3.93
C VAL A 17 7.07 -3.48 -3.46
N ASP A 18 8.13 -2.70 -3.34
CA ASP A 18 9.46 -3.18 -2.93
C ASP A 18 9.82 -2.77 -1.51
N SER A 19 9.14 -1.78 -0.95
CA SER A 19 9.22 -1.37 0.46
C SER A 19 7.88 -0.82 0.92
N ALA A 20 7.69 -0.71 2.24
CA ALA A 20 6.48 -0.17 2.84
C ALA A 20 6.81 0.87 3.91
N VAL A 21 5.89 1.82 4.12
CA VAL A 21 5.92 2.72 5.26
C VAL A 21 4.85 2.27 6.25
N MET A 22 5.27 1.89 7.45
CA MET A 22 4.38 1.61 8.57
C MET A 22 4.14 2.91 9.34
N VAL A 23 2.89 3.36 9.39
CA VAL A 23 2.51 4.57 10.11
C VAL A 23 1.84 4.19 11.42
N LEU A 24 2.42 4.61 12.53
CA LEU A 24 1.89 4.39 13.88
C LEU A 24 1.37 5.71 14.47
N ASP A 25 0.32 5.62 15.25
CA ASP A 25 -0.20 6.74 16.05
C ASP A 25 0.56 6.79 17.38
N ALA A 26 1.19 7.92 17.71
CA ALA A 26 1.98 8.07 18.94
C ALA A 26 1.19 7.76 20.22
N ALA A 27 -0.15 7.94 20.21
CA ALA A 27 -0.99 7.65 21.38
C ALA A 27 -1.42 6.18 21.44
N LYS A 28 -1.56 5.51 20.28
CA LYS A 28 -2.13 4.15 20.18
C LYS A 28 -1.08 3.05 20.04
N GLY A 29 0.10 3.38 19.50
CA GLY A 29 1.13 2.40 19.18
C GLY A 29 0.67 1.42 18.09
N ILE A 30 0.96 0.15 18.25
CA ILE A 30 0.65 -0.91 17.30
C ILE A 30 -0.78 -1.42 17.49
N GLU A 31 -1.64 -1.15 16.52
CA GLU A 31 -3.02 -1.63 16.47
C GLU A 31 -3.09 -3.04 15.82
N ALA A 32 -4.20 -3.79 16.06
CA ALA A 32 -4.36 -5.15 15.56
C ALA A 32 -4.21 -5.26 14.03
N GLN A 33 -4.71 -4.27 13.29
CA GLN A 33 -4.59 -4.23 11.83
C GLN A 33 -3.14 -4.00 11.37
N THR A 34 -2.38 -3.20 12.13
CA THR A 34 -0.94 -3.02 11.87
C THR A 34 -0.19 -4.34 11.93
N LEU A 35 -0.49 -5.18 12.95
CA LEU A 35 0.10 -6.52 13.06
C LEU A 35 -0.19 -7.39 11.85
N LYS A 36 -1.45 -7.47 11.42
CA LYS A 36 -1.85 -8.26 10.25
C LYS A 36 -1.10 -7.83 8.98
N LEU A 37 -1.01 -6.53 8.74
CA LEU A 37 -0.31 -5.99 7.57
C LEU A 37 1.22 -6.18 7.67
N PHE A 38 1.77 -6.07 8.87
CA PHE A 38 3.17 -6.36 9.13
C PHE A 38 3.52 -7.82 8.81
N GLU A 39 2.69 -8.78 9.25
CA GLU A 39 2.89 -10.20 8.94
C GLU A 39 2.94 -10.46 7.42
N VAL A 40 2.10 -9.78 6.65
CA VAL A 40 2.13 -9.88 5.18
C VAL A 40 3.44 -9.33 4.61
N CYS A 41 3.90 -8.18 5.10
CA CYS A 41 5.19 -7.61 4.70
C CYS A 41 6.34 -8.58 5.03
N ARG A 42 6.32 -9.17 6.23
CA ARG A 42 7.31 -10.14 6.70
C ARG A 42 7.36 -11.41 5.84
N LEU A 43 6.18 -11.99 5.53
CA LEU A 43 6.09 -13.19 4.67
C LEU A 43 6.66 -12.93 3.26
N ARG A 44 6.68 -11.69 2.83
CA ARG A 44 7.18 -11.26 1.51
C ARG A 44 8.56 -10.63 1.57
N ASN A 45 9.19 -10.59 2.74
CA ASN A 45 10.46 -9.91 2.98
C ASN A 45 10.46 -8.44 2.51
N ILE A 46 9.33 -7.73 2.68
CA ILE A 46 9.22 -6.32 2.33
C ILE A 46 9.86 -5.50 3.44
N PRO A 47 10.95 -4.75 3.17
CA PRO A 47 11.55 -3.87 4.17
C PRO A 47 10.60 -2.73 4.53
N ILE A 48 10.61 -2.35 5.80
CA ILE A 48 9.67 -1.39 6.37
C ILE A 48 10.43 -0.19 6.94
N ILE A 49 9.97 1.00 6.58
CA ILE A 49 10.31 2.25 7.25
C ILE A 49 9.16 2.60 8.18
N THR A 50 9.45 2.89 9.44
CA THR A 50 8.42 3.24 10.43
C THR A 50 8.32 4.76 10.57
N PHE A 51 7.07 5.28 10.60
CA PHE A 51 6.77 6.68 10.87
C PHE A 51 5.82 6.79 12.06
N ILE A 52 6.30 7.31 13.17
CA ILE A 52 5.50 7.59 14.36
C ILE A 52 4.87 8.96 14.19
N ASN A 53 3.56 8.96 13.94
CA ASN A 53 2.76 10.13 13.60
C ASN A 53 2.03 10.71 14.81
N LYS A 54 1.61 11.96 14.69
CA LYS A 54 0.83 12.72 15.69
C LYS A 54 1.61 13.10 16.94
N MET A 55 2.91 13.35 16.81
CA MET A 55 3.76 13.84 17.91
C MET A 55 3.29 15.19 18.48
N ASP A 56 2.46 15.93 17.74
CA ASP A 56 1.79 17.17 18.18
C ASP A 56 0.63 16.94 19.16
N ARG A 57 0.36 15.69 19.56
CA ARG A 57 -0.66 15.30 20.53
C ARG A 57 -0.02 14.51 21.66
N ASP A 58 -0.72 14.49 22.81
CA ASP A 58 -0.31 13.65 23.93
C ASP A 58 -0.31 12.18 23.49
N GLY A 59 0.75 11.47 23.78
CA GLY A 59 0.97 10.09 23.37
C GLY A 59 1.88 9.34 24.33
N GLN A 60 2.31 8.14 23.93
CA GLN A 60 3.26 7.33 24.70
C GLN A 60 4.67 7.92 24.59
N ASP A 61 5.53 7.57 25.55
CA ASP A 61 6.94 7.94 25.50
C ASP A 61 7.60 7.35 24.23
N PRO A 62 8.51 8.08 23.57
CA PRO A 62 9.21 7.58 22.40
C PRO A 62 9.93 6.23 22.62
N PHE A 63 10.53 6.02 23.79
CA PHE A 63 11.20 4.75 24.11
C PHE A 63 10.19 3.60 24.27
N ASP A 64 9.04 3.86 24.91
CA ASP A 64 7.97 2.87 25.04
C ASP A 64 7.46 2.42 23.68
N LEU A 65 7.34 3.35 22.72
CA LEU A 65 6.92 3.05 21.33
C LEU A 65 7.98 2.23 20.59
N LEU A 66 9.27 2.52 20.78
CA LEU A 66 10.36 1.73 20.18
C LEU A 66 10.38 0.33 20.75
N ASP A 67 10.24 0.18 22.08
CA ASP A 67 10.19 -1.12 22.75
C ASP A 67 8.96 -1.93 22.32
N GLU A 68 7.79 -1.29 22.16
CA GLU A 68 6.59 -1.94 21.62
C GLU A 68 6.83 -2.52 20.21
N ILE A 69 7.53 -1.77 19.33
CA ILE A 69 7.87 -2.24 17.99
C ILE A 69 8.77 -3.47 18.07
N GLU A 70 9.83 -3.42 18.87
CA GLU A 70 10.77 -4.54 19.03
C GLU A 70 10.08 -5.78 19.59
N GLN A 71 9.33 -5.63 20.65
CA GLN A 71 8.69 -6.78 21.32
C GLN A 71 7.56 -7.39 20.50
N ARG A 72 6.70 -6.58 19.90
CA ARG A 72 5.51 -7.09 19.19
C ARG A 72 5.78 -7.51 17.76
N LEU A 73 6.74 -6.87 17.09
CA LEU A 73 7.06 -7.18 15.70
C LEU A 73 8.33 -8.02 15.54
N ALA A 74 9.11 -8.20 16.60
CA ALA A 74 10.44 -8.82 16.56
C ALA A 74 11.31 -8.18 15.46
N LEU A 75 11.39 -6.84 15.49
CA LEU A 75 12.01 -6.00 14.49
C LEU A 75 12.93 -5.00 15.18
N ASP A 76 14.22 -5.07 14.94
CA ASP A 76 15.18 -4.12 15.50
C ASP A 76 14.84 -2.69 15.05
N VAL A 77 14.81 -1.75 16.00
CA VAL A 77 14.53 -0.35 15.70
C VAL A 77 15.78 0.49 15.67
N THR A 78 15.88 1.37 14.69
CA THR A 78 16.95 2.38 14.62
C THR A 78 16.32 3.76 14.43
N PRO A 79 16.34 4.65 15.42
CA PRO A 79 15.86 6.01 15.25
C PRO A 79 16.62 6.73 14.14
N ALA A 80 15.89 7.16 13.11
CA ALA A 80 16.40 8.01 12.02
C ALA A 80 16.20 9.49 12.33
N SER A 81 15.21 9.82 13.16
CA SER A 81 15.02 11.14 13.78
C SER A 81 14.66 10.96 15.26
N TRP A 82 14.85 12.00 16.07
CA TRP A 82 14.50 12.00 17.48
C TRP A 82 13.57 13.16 17.80
N PRO A 83 12.43 12.97 18.48
CA PRO A 83 11.48 14.03 18.77
C PRO A 83 12.00 14.94 19.90
N ILE A 84 11.63 16.21 19.83
CA ILE A 84 11.96 17.25 20.82
C ILE A 84 10.67 17.73 21.46
N GLY A 85 10.42 17.28 22.68
CA GLY A 85 9.13 17.44 23.34
C GLY A 85 8.02 16.62 22.68
N GLN A 86 6.81 16.69 23.24
CA GLN A 86 5.63 15.96 22.76
C GLN A 86 4.35 16.77 23.05
N GLY A 87 3.28 16.46 22.32
CA GLY A 87 1.99 17.12 22.51
C GLY A 87 2.09 18.63 22.25
N ARG A 88 1.64 19.44 23.19
CA ARG A 88 1.69 20.90 23.08
C ARG A 88 3.10 21.47 23.14
N GLU A 89 4.04 20.72 23.69
CA GLU A 89 5.45 21.09 23.82
C GLU A 89 6.32 20.55 22.67
N PHE A 90 5.72 19.88 21.70
CA PHE A 90 6.44 19.37 20.53
C PHE A 90 7.06 20.52 19.74
N LYS A 91 8.39 20.58 19.72
CA LYS A 91 9.19 21.64 19.07
C LYS A 91 9.65 21.22 17.67
N GLY A 92 9.86 19.92 17.46
CA GLY A 92 10.43 19.41 16.23
C GLY A 92 11.11 18.07 16.41
N CYS A 93 12.04 17.77 15.50
CA CYS A 93 12.88 16.58 15.57
C CYS A 93 14.34 16.92 15.27
N TYR A 94 15.23 16.12 15.81
CA TYR A 94 16.62 16.06 15.38
C TYR A 94 16.80 14.95 14.36
N ASP A 95 17.32 15.26 13.19
CA ASP A 95 17.65 14.30 12.14
C ASP A 95 18.95 13.60 12.51
N LEU A 96 18.88 12.31 12.82
CA LEU A 96 20.04 11.51 13.24
C LEU A 96 20.85 10.99 12.05
N LEU A 97 20.30 11.03 10.84
CA LEU A 97 20.97 10.60 9.62
C LEU A 97 21.88 11.68 9.05
N ASN A 98 21.50 12.97 9.22
CA ASN A 98 22.18 14.09 8.59
C ASN A 98 22.69 15.14 9.60
N ASP A 99 22.58 14.88 10.89
CA ASP A 99 22.91 15.83 11.97
C ASP A 99 22.25 17.19 11.75
N GLY A 100 20.90 17.22 11.81
CA GLY A 100 20.11 18.41 11.53
C GLY A 100 18.98 18.62 12.52
N LEU A 101 18.76 19.89 12.91
CA LEU A 101 17.60 20.29 13.73
C LEU A 101 16.47 20.72 12.79
N VAL A 102 15.31 20.08 12.89
CA VAL A 102 14.11 20.43 12.12
C VAL A 102 13.06 20.91 13.11
N LEU A 103 12.72 22.20 13.05
CA LEU A 103 11.75 22.83 13.97
C LEU A 103 10.36 22.90 13.35
N MET A 104 9.35 22.69 14.18
CA MET A 104 7.94 22.83 13.77
C MET A 104 7.54 24.32 13.76
N ASP A 105 8.16 25.13 12.91
CA ASP A 105 7.78 26.52 12.70
C ASP A 105 6.95 26.66 11.43
N ARG A 106 5.64 26.93 11.59
CA ARG A 106 4.71 27.14 10.47
C ARG A 106 5.02 28.37 9.61
N LYS A 107 5.91 29.25 10.08
CA LYS A 107 6.25 30.50 9.38
C LYS A 107 7.61 30.45 8.67
N ALA A 108 8.42 29.44 8.97
CA ALA A 108 9.73 29.30 8.36
C ALA A 108 9.63 28.74 6.92
N THR A 109 10.32 29.38 6.00
CA THR A 109 10.42 28.92 4.60
C THR A 109 11.27 27.65 4.48
N ASP A 110 12.24 27.48 5.37
CA ASP A 110 13.03 26.26 5.56
C ASP A 110 13.22 26.02 7.06
N PRO A 111 12.47 25.08 7.65
CA PRO A 111 12.57 24.79 9.09
C PRO A 111 13.81 23.96 9.45
N ALA A 112 14.56 23.47 8.46
CA ALA A 112 15.72 22.61 8.68
C ALA A 112 16.99 23.43 8.91
N MET A 113 17.70 23.15 10.00
CA MET A 113 18.97 23.75 10.36
C MET A 113 20.05 22.67 10.41
N SER A 114 21.06 22.77 9.56
CA SER A 114 22.22 21.88 9.64
C SER A 114 23.03 22.18 10.89
N CYS A 115 23.36 21.14 11.62
CA CYS A 115 24.17 21.15 12.83
C CYS A 115 25.46 20.37 12.61
N THR A 116 26.49 20.71 13.42
CA THR A 116 27.76 19.96 13.41
C THR A 116 27.76 18.78 14.39
N GLY A 117 26.60 18.40 14.90
CA GLY A 117 26.36 17.38 15.89
C GLY A 117 25.50 17.91 17.04
N LEU A 118 25.26 17.08 18.06
CA LEU A 118 24.40 17.41 19.20
C LEU A 118 24.94 18.54 20.10
N ASP A 119 26.23 18.78 20.05
CA ASP A 119 26.89 19.85 20.85
C ASP A 119 26.96 21.19 20.11
N ASP A 120 26.31 21.32 18.94
CA ASP A 120 26.27 22.56 18.19
C ASP A 120 25.53 23.64 19.01
N PRO A 121 26.17 24.81 19.30
CA PRO A 121 25.52 25.89 20.06
C PRO A 121 24.23 26.43 19.45
N LYS A 122 24.01 26.18 18.15
CA LYS A 122 22.75 26.52 17.49
C LYS A 122 21.55 25.81 18.09
N ILE A 123 21.76 24.60 18.62
CA ILE A 123 20.70 23.81 19.28
C ILE A 123 20.23 24.52 20.54
N ASP A 124 21.16 24.96 21.41
CA ASP A 124 20.84 25.68 22.63
C ASP A 124 20.16 27.03 22.30
N ALA A 125 20.65 27.72 21.28
CA ALA A 125 20.09 28.99 20.83
C ALA A 125 18.64 28.82 20.28
N ALA A 126 18.32 27.72 19.66
CA ALA A 126 17.01 27.45 19.04
C ALA A 126 16.00 26.87 20.06
N LEU A 127 16.43 26.02 20.97
CA LEU A 127 15.59 25.22 21.85
C LEU A 127 15.57 25.75 23.30
N GLY A 128 16.61 26.46 23.71
CA GLY A 128 16.88 26.77 25.12
C GLY A 128 17.43 25.56 25.89
N ASP A 129 18.02 25.83 27.07
CA ASP A 129 18.80 24.83 27.83
C ASP A 129 18.00 23.57 28.17
N HIS A 130 16.70 23.73 28.48
CA HIS A 130 15.83 22.59 28.87
C HIS A 130 15.66 21.59 27.73
N PHE A 131 15.11 21.99 26.60
CA PHE A 131 14.87 21.08 25.46
C PHE A 131 16.17 20.62 24.80
N ALA A 132 17.21 21.44 24.83
CA ALA A 132 18.53 21.02 24.33
C ALA A 132 19.13 19.92 25.22
N GLY A 133 18.96 20.04 26.55
CA GLY A 133 19.36 19.00 27.50
C GLY A 133 18.60 17.68 27.30
N GLU A 134 17.28 17.76 27.25
CA GLU A 134 16.41 16.58 26.98
C GLU A 134 16.75 15.90 25.65
N LEU A 135 16.99 16.68 24.58
CA LEU A 135 17.41 16.15 23.30
C LEU A 135 18.72 15.36 23.39
N ARG A 136 19.74 15.92 24.04
CA ARG A 136 21.06 15.26 24.21
C ARG A 136 20.93 13.98 25.02
N GLU A 137 20.18 14.00 26.10
CA GLU A 137 19.92 12.82 26.93
C GLU A 137 19.17 11.75 26.13
N GLY A 138 18.06 12.11 25.49
CA GLY A 138 17.24 11.19 24.71
C GLY A 138 18.02 10.55 23.55
N VAL A 139 18.76 11.34 22.76
CA VAL A 139 19.59 10.80 21.68
C VAL A 139 20.75 9.96 22.22
N GLY A 140 21.36 10.35 23.35
CA GLY A 140 22.40 9.58 24.03
C GLY A 140 21.90 8.19 24.44
N MET A 141 20.71 8.13 25.05
CA MET A 141 20.06 6.87 25.41
C MET A 141 19.68 6.04 24.16
N ALA A 142 19.08 6.67 23.15
CA ALA A 142 18.70 5.98 21.91
C ALA A 142 19.90 5.36 21.21
N ARG A 143 21.04 6.06 21.13
CA ARG A 143 22.29 5.53 20.58
C ARG A 143 22.90 4.41 21.42
N GLY A 144 22.63 4.38 22.71
CA GLY A 144 23.10 3.31 23.62
C GLY A 144 22.23 2.06 23.64
N LEU A 145 20.94 2.20 23.40
CA LEU A 145 19.95 1.13 23.48
C LEU A 145 19.63 0.51 22.10
N CYS A 146 19.53 1.35 21.07
CA CYS A 146 19.14 0.88 19.74
C CYS A 146 20.40 0.54 18.90
N PRO A 147 20.34 -0.51 18.06
CA PRO A 147 21.41 -0.84 17.13
C PRO A 147 21.60 0.27 16.09
N ALA A 148 22.82 0.45 15.62
CA ALA A 148 23.08 1.31 14.47
C ALA A 148 22.36 0.77 13.22
N PHE A 149 22.05 1.67 12.28
CA PHE A 149 21.39 1.27 11.03
C PHE A 149 22.31 0.33 10.23
N ASP A 150 21.77 -0.84 9.91
CA ASP A 150 22.38 -1.83 9.04
C ASP A 150 21.50 -2.02 7.80
N ARG A 151 22.03 -1.66 6.63
CA ARG A 151 21.29 -1.74 5.37
C ARG A 151 20.91 -3.18 5.01
N GLU A 152 21.78 -4.16 5.32
CA GLU A 152 21.50 -5.57 5.00
C GLU A 152 20.37 -6.10 5.89
N ALA A 153 20.43 -5.82 7.19
CA ALA A 153 19.37 -6.17 8.12
C ALA A 153 18.01 -5.51 7.76
N TYR A 154 18.05 -4.24 7.36
CA TYR A 154 16.86 -3.52 6.87
C TYR A 154 16.28 -4.18 5.62
N LEU A 155 17.10 -4.45 4.60
CA LEU A 155 16.64 -5.07 3.35
C LEU A 155 16.15 -6.51 3.57
N ALA A 156 16.67 -7.21 4.55
CA ALA A 156 16.21 -8.54 4.97
C ALA A 156 14.92 -8.50 5.81
N GLY A 157 14.44 -7.31 6.17
CA GLY A 157 13.21 -7.12 6.98
C GLY A 157 13.42 -7.42 8.48
N HIS A 158 14.65 -7.30 8.98
CA HIS A 158 15.00 -7.49 10.40
C HIS A 158 15.15 -6.18 11.17
N GLN A 159 15.33 -5.06 10.48
CA GLN A 159 15.50 -3.75 11.07
C GLN A 159 14.60 -2.72 10.41
N THR A 160 14.14 -1.73 11.20
CA THR A 160 13.35 -0.60 10.69
C THR A 160 13.94 0.74 11.11
N PRO A 161 14.24 1.67 10.19
CA PRO A 161 14.51 3.05 10.52
C PRO A 161 13.21 3.74 10.98
N VAL A 162 13.26 4.47 12.11
CA VAL A 162 12.09 5.10 12.72
C VAL A 162 12.18 6.62 12.62
N PHE A 163 11.17 7.21 11.99
CA PHE A 163 10.98 8.64 11.88
C PHE A 163 9.82 9.09 12.77
N PHE A 164 9.93 10.29 13.34
CA PHE A 164 8.88 10.91 14.13
C PHE A 164 8.35 12.16 13.45
N GLY A 165 7.03 12.42 13.59
CA GLY A 165 6.47 13.62 12.99
C GLY A 165 4.98 13.84 13.25
N SER A 166 4.42 14.80 12.51
CA SER A 166 2.99 15.15 12.52
C SER A 166 2.53 15.43 11.10
N ALA A 167 1.93 14.44 10.45
CA ALA A 167 1.53 14.53 9.05
C ALA A 167 0.46 15.61 8.81
N VAL A 168 -0.44 15.85 9.76
CA VAL A 168 -1.45 16.93 9.66
C VAL A 168 -0.81 18.32 9.61
N ASN A 169 0.35 18.49 10.24
CA ASN A 169 1.13 19.70 10.20
C ASN A 169 2.19 19.69 9.09
N ASN A 170 2.20 18.66 8.26
CA ASN A 170 3.22 18.42 7.22
C ASN A 170 4.66 18.38 7.77
N PHE A 171 4.81 17.96 9.05
CA PHE A 171 6.08 17.93 9.75
C PHE A 171 6.67 16.51 9.79
N GLY A 172 7.98 16.38 9.54
CA GLY A 172 8.69 15.10 9.46
C GLY A 172 8.44 14.33 8.18
N VAL A 173 7.50 14.78 7.33
CA VAL A 173 7.14 14.12 6.06
C VAL A 173 8.25 14.27 5.02
N ARG A 174 8.92 15.43 4.98
CA ARG A 174 10.05 15.68 4.07
C ARG A 174 11.24 14.77 4.41
N GLU A 175 11.54 14.63 5.68
CA GLU A 175 12.60 13.77 6.21
C GLU A 175 12.29 12.29 5.92
N LEU A 176 11.04 11.87 6.12
CA LEU A 176 10.56 10.54 5.74
C LEU A 176 10.72 10.29 4.22
N LEU A 177 10.33 11.24 3.38
CA LEU A 177 10.50 11.11 1.92
C LEU A 177 11.97 11.04 1.52
N GLY A 178 12.83 11.82 2.16
CA GLY A 178 14.29 11.71 2.00
C GLY A 178 14.82 10.34 2.43
N GLY A 179 14.30 9.82 3.55
CA GLY A 179 14.60 8.46 4.02
C GLY A 179 14.16 7.39 3.04
N ILE A 180 12.95 7.49 2.49
CA ILE A 180 12.46 6.57 1.45
C ILE A 180 13.39 6.61 0.23
N GLN A 181 13.75 7.80 -0.25
CA GLN A 181 14.65 7.95 -1.40
C GLN A 181 16.02 7.34 -1.17
N ALA A 182 16.57 7.47 0.04
CA ALA A 182 17.90 6.97 0.38
C ALA A 182 17.93 5.47 0.70
N LEU A 183 16.88 4.94 1.31
CA LEU A 183 16.84 3.60 1.90
C LEU A 183 16.06 2.58 1.11
N ALA A 184 15.03 2.99 0.33
CA ALA A 184 14.23 2.05 -0.43
C ALA A 184 15.09 1.19 -1.37
N PRO A 185 14.78 -0.11 -1.50
CA PRO A 185 15.50 -1.00 -2.41
C PRO A 185 15.24 -0.65 -3.87
N SER A 186 16.14 -1.07 -4.75
CA SER A 186 15.83 -1.21 -6.16
C SER A 186 14.71 -2.24 -6.37
N PRO A 187 14.02 -2.22 -7.52
CA PRO A 187 12.98 -3.19 -7.82
C PRO A 187 13.47 -4.62 -7.63
N ARG A 188 12.71 -5.40 -6.85
CA ARG A 188 13.10 -6.76 -6.48
C ARG A 188 12.68 -7.77 -7.54
N PRO A 189 13.42 -8.89 -7.68
CA PRO A 189 13.03 -10.01 -8.53
C PRO A 189 11.61 -10.50 -8.21
N GLN A 190 10.87 -10.89 -9.24
CA GLN A 190 9.50 -11.38 -9.11
C GLN A 190 9.41 -12.87 -9.44
N GLN A 191 8.72 -13.62 -8.58
CA GLN A 191 8.53 -15.05 -8.78
C GLN A 191 7.47 -15.29 -9.87
N ALA A 192 7.83 -16.15 -10.84
CA ALA A 192 6.92 -16.58 -11.90
C ALA A 192 6.95 -18.10 -12.03
N ASP A 193 6.04 -18.66 -12.85
CA ASP A 193 6.04 -20.08 -13.12
C ASP A 193 7.30 -20.47 -13.89
N GLY A 194 8.09 -21.36 -13.29
CA GLY A 194 9.30 -21.91 -13.88
C GLY A 194 10.55 -21.06 -13.79
N ARG A 195 10.46 -19.78 -13.37
CA ARG A 195 11.64 -18.90 -13.22
C ARG A 195 11.43 -17.69 -12.33
N VAL A 196 12.51 -17.04 -11.98
CA VAL A 196 12.53 -15.70 -11.39
C VAL A 196 12.73 -14.68 -12.51
N VAL A 197 12.00 -13.57 -12.45
CA VAL A 197 12.12 -12.42 -13.34
C VAL A 197 12.97 -11.37 -12.65
N GLU A 198 14.13 -11.07 -13.24
CA GLU A 198 15.03 -10.04 -12.75
C GLU A 198 14.66 -8.66 -13.32
N ALA A 199 14.82 -7.61 -12.51
CA ALA A 199 14.43 -6.26 -12.92
C ALA A 199 15.26 -5.70 -14.11
N ASP A 200 16.48 -6.17 -14.26
CA ASP A 200 17.44 -5.74 -15.31
C ASP A 200 17.31 -6.51 -16.63
N GLU A 201 16.36 -7.44 -16.74
CA GLU A 201 16.08 -8.14 -17.99
C GLU A 201 15.65 -7.14 -19.08
N LYS A 202 16.08 -7.40 -20.31
CA LYS A 202 15.84 -6.49 -21.44
C LYS A 202 14.37 -6.47 -21.90
N LYS A 203 13.68 -7.62 -21.80
CA LYS A 203 12.30 -7.77 -22.25
C LYS A 203 11.34 -7.28 -21.19
N VAL A 204 10.31 -6.57 -21.63
CA VAL A 204 9.25 -6.10 -20.75
C VAL A 204 8.36 -7.23 -20.30
N THR A 205 8.19 -7.33 -19.00
CA THR A 205 7.17 -8.16 -18.34
C THR A 205 6.45 -7.36 -17.27
N GLY A 206 5.24 -7.77 -16.93
CA GLY A 206 4.47 -7.15 -15.84
C GLY A 206 3.19 -7.89 -15.54
N PHE A 207 2.55 -7.55 -14.44
CA PHE A 207 1.27 -8.14 -14.04
C PHE A 207 0.30 -7.10 -13.47
N VAL A 208 -1.00 -7.36 -13.65
CA VAL A 208 -2.08 -6.56 -13.09
C VAL A 208 -2.33 -6.99 -11.64
N PHE A 209 -2.16 -6.09 -10.69
CA PHE A 209 -2.39 -6.38 -9.28
C PHE A 209 -3.69 -5.76 -8.74
N LYS A 210 -4.22 -4.74 -9.42
CA LYS A 210 -5.41 -4.01 -9.01
C LYS A 210 -6.20 -3.53 -10.21
N ILE A 211 -7.52 -3.50 -10.09
CA ILE A 211 -8.41 -2.79 -11.02
C ILE A 211 -9.27 -1.83 -10.22
N GLN A 212 -9.37 -0.60 -10.68
CA GLN A 212 -10.19 0.42 -10.06
C GLN A 212 -11.08 1.08 -11.11
N ALA A 213 -12.39 1.13 -10.83
CA ALA A 213 -13.35 1.83 -11.65
C ALA A 213 -13.62 3.23 -11.11
N ASN A 214 -14.16 4.09 -11.99
CA ASN A 214 -14.73 5.40 -11.65
C ASN A 214 -13.79 6.30 -10.80
N MET A 215 -12.51 6.33 -11.15
CA MET A 215 -11.55 7.27 -10.53
C MET A 215 -11.91 8.72 -10.83
N ASP A 216 -12.60 8.97 -11.95
CA ASP A 216 -13.22 10.25 -12.27
C ASP A 216 -14.74 10.07 -12.21
N PRO A 217 -15.45 10.78 -11.30
CA PRO A 217 -16.91 10.69 -11.19
C PRO A 217 -17.67 11.07 -12.47
N LYS A 218 -17.01 11.80 -13.40
CA LYS A 218 -17.61 12.23 -14.67
C LYS A 218 -17.41 11.22 -15.79
N HIS A 219 -16.52 10.27 -15.64
CA HIS A 219 -16.18 9.26 -16.64
C HIS A 219 -16.28 7.86 -16.04
N ARG A 220 -17.00 6.96 -16.74
CA ARG A 220 -17.03 5.53 -16.40
C ARG A 220 -15.76 4.86 -16.93
N ASP A 221 -14.61 5.26 -16.40
CA ASP A 221 -13.33 4.66 -16.75
C ASP A 221 -12.96 3.57 -15.75
N ARG A 222 -12.37 2.52 -16.25
CA ARG A 222 -11.72 1.48 -15.47
C ARG A 222 -10.25 1.50 -15.79
N ILE A 223 -9.44 1.38 -14.77
CA ILE A 223 -8.00 1.34 -14.90
C ILE A 223 -7.48 0.08 -14.24
N ALA A 224 -6.75 -0.71 -15.01
CA ALA A 224 -5.97 -1.82 -14.51
C ALA A 224 -4.56 -1.32 -14.17
N PHE A 225 -4.15 -1.50 -12.92
CA PHE A 225 -2.82 -1.14 -12.44
C PHE A 225 -1.88 -2.32 -12.67
N MET A 226 -0.92 -2.10 -13.55
CA MET A 226 0.10 -3.07 -13.91
C MET A 226 1.45 -2.66 -13.31
N ARG A 227 2.07 -3.54 -12.52
CA ARG A 227 3.47 -3.40 -12.14
C ARG A 227 4.36 -3.91 -13.27
N LEU A 228 5.35 -3.12 -13.66
CA LEU A 228 6.44 -3.57 -14.52
C LEU A 228 7.45 -4.36 -13.69
N CYS A 229 7.77 -5.57 -14.13
CA CYS A 229 8.71 -6.46 -13.43
C CYS A 229 10.10 -6.42 -14.05
N SER A 230 10.17 -6.17 -15.36
CA SER A 230 11.43 -6.13 -16.11
C SER A 230 11.34 -5.25 -17.35
N GLY A 231 12.48 -4.90 -17.90
CA GLY A 231 12.63 -4.19 -19.16
C GLY A 231 12.29 -2.71 -19.11
N THR A 232 12.28 -2.11 -20.30
CA THR A 232 11.91 -0.68 -20.47
C THR A 232 10.69 -0.60 -21.37
N PHE A 233 9.56 -0.23 -20.78
CA PHE A 233 8.33 0.00 -21.50
C PHE A 233 8.39 1.33 -22.26
N LYS A 234 7.83 1.36 -23.48
CA LYS A 234 7.62 2.58 -24.27
C LYS A 234 6.18 2.62 -24.74
N LYS A 235 5.60 3.80 -24.76
CA LYS A 235 4.25 4.07 -25.27
C LYS A 235 4.08 3.51 -26.70
N GLY A 236 2.96 2.87 -26.94
CA GLY A 236 2.69 2.21 -28.22
C GLY A 236 3.30 0.81 -28.36
N MET A 237 3.98 0.30 -27.35
CA MET A 237 4.54 -1.02 -27.33
C MET A 237 3.46 -2.10 -27.43
N LYS A 238 3.74 -3.18 -28.16
CA LYS A 238 2.86 -4.35 -28.27
C LYS A 238 3.32 -5.39 -27.26
N LEU A 239 2.47 -5.71 -26.33
CA LEU A 239 2.70 -6.77 -25.34
C LEU A 239 1.69 -7.91 -25.54
N LYS A 240 2.14 -9.12 -25.32
CA LYS A 240 1.28 -10.30 -25.27
C LYS A 240 0.52 -10.30 -23.96
N HIS A 241 -0.80 -10.26 -24.00
CA HIS A 241 -1.66 -10.56 -22.86
C HIS A 241 -1.74 -12.08 -22.73
N VAL A 242 -1.03 -12.63 -21.75
CA VAL A 242 -0.73 -14.08 -21.67
C VAL A 242 -2.00 -14.92 -21.59
N ARG A 243 -2.93 -14.60 -20.68
CA ARG A 243 -4.18 -15.35 -20.51
C ARG A 243 -5.01 -15.48 -21.79
N SER A 244 -5.06 -14.46 -22.63
CA SER A 244 -5.83 -14.49 -23.87
C SER A 244 -5.01 -14.89 -25.09
N GLY A 245 -3.68 -14.96 -24.98
CA GLY A 245 -2.76 -15.18 -26.10
C GLY A 245 -2.68 -14.04 -27.11
N LYS A 246 -3.42 -12.93 -26.90
CA LYS A 246 -3.53 -11.84 -27.88
C LYS A 246 -2.47 -10.78 -27.66
N GLN A 247 -2.02 -10.18 -28.76
CA GLN A 247 -1.19 -8.97 -28.71
C GLN A 247 -2.06 -7.74 -28.42
N MET A 248 -1.66 -6.97 -27.43
CA MET A 248 -2.30 -5.69 -27.07
C MET A 248 -1.31 -4.55 -27.26
N THR A 249 -1.73 -3.51 -27.98
CA THR A 249 -0.94 -2.28 -28.08
C THR A 249 -1.36 -1.32 -26.96
N ILE A 250 -0.39 -0.90 -26.17
CA ILE A 250 -0.66 0.00 -25.03
C ILE A 250 -0.43 1.44 -25.49
N HIS A 251 -1.53 2.10 -25.92
CA HIS A 251 -1.49 3.44 -26.50
C HIS A 251 -1.49 4.56 -25.47
N SER A 252 -2.14 4.39 -24.35
CA SER A 252 -2.37 5.43 -23.35
C SER A 252 -2.09 4.93 -21.94
N PRO A 253 -0.82 4.55 -21.64
CA PRO A 253 -0.45 4.18 -20.28
C PRO A 253 -0.44 5.44 -19.41
N LEU A 254 -1.01 5.32 -18.21
CA LEU A 254 -1.11 6.41 -17.24
C LEU A 254 -0.10 6.22 -16.12
N LEU A 255 0.61 7.27 -15.78
CA LEU A 255 1.31 7.42 -14.50
C LEU A 255 0.45 8.27 -13.57
N PHE A 256 0.44 7.92 -12.31
CA PHE A 256 -0.32 8.63 -11.28
C PHE A 256 0.64 9.36 -10.35
N MET A 257 0.51 10.70 -10.32
CA MET A 257 1.15 11.56 -9.34
C MET A 257 0.05 12.25 -8.53
N ALA A 258 -0.25 11.72 -7.36
CA ALA A 258 -1.38 12.16 -6.53
C ALA A 258 -2.72 12.09 -7.29
N GLN A 259 -3.34 13.24 -7.58
CA GLN A 259 -4.58 13.33 -8.36
C GLN A 259 -4.35 13.54 -9.86
N ASP A 260 -3.12 13.84 -10.26
CA ASP A 260 -2.79 14.09 -11.65
C ASP A 260 -2.53 12.78 -12.40
N ARG A 261 -3.00 12.75 -13.64
CA ARG A 261 -2.83 11.63 -14.57
C ARG A 261 -1.98 12.09 -15.72
N ASP A 262 -0.75 11.66 -15.74
CA ASP A 262 0.16 11.94 -16.86
C ASP A 262 0.30 10.72 -17.76
N MET A 263 0.48 10.96 -19.05
CA MET A 263 0.72 9.89 -20.00
C MET A 263 2.18 9.46 -19.91
N ALA A 264 2.40 8.16 -19.63
CA ALA A 264 3.74 7.62 -19.60
C ALA A 264 4.31 7.44 -21.01
N GLU A 265 5.36 8.15 -21.33
CA GLU A 265 6.12 7.92 -22.58
C GLU A 265 7.08 6.73 -22.42
N THR A 266 7.70 6.61 -21.25
CA THR A 266 8.64 5.54 -20.89
C THR A 266 8.42 5.13 -19.43
N ALA A 267 8.56 3.85 -19.12
CA ALA A 267 8.51 3.33 -17.76
C ALA A 267 9.50 2.16 -17.60
N TYR A 268 9.92 1.93 -16.38
CA TYR A 268 10.97 0.97 -16.01
C TYR A 268 10.46 -0.09 -15.04
N ALA A 269 11.24 -1.14 -14.84
CA ALA A 269 10.95 -2.13 -13.80
C ALA A 269 10.71 -1.45 -12.45
N GLY A 270 9.68 -1.87 -11.73
CA GLY A 270 9.22 -1.24 -10.47
C GLY A 270 8.12 -0.19 -10.66
N ASP A 271 8.00 0.43 -11.84
CA ASP A 271 6.95 1.40 -12.11
C ASP A 271 5.56 0.73 -12.19
N ILE A 272 4.56 1.52 -11.82
CA ILE A 272 3.16 1.12 -11.92
C ILE A 272 2.49 1.92 -13.03
N LEU A 273 1.99 1.21 -14.03
CA LEU A 273 1.25 1.78 -15.15
C LEU A 273 -0.25 1.55 -15.01
N GLY A 274 -1.04 2.59 -15.19
CA GLY A 274 -2.48 2.47 -15.37
C GLY A 274 -2.83 2.18 -16.82
N LEU A 275 -3.47 1.04 -17.07
CA LEU A 275 -3.97 0.64 -18.37
C LEU A 275 -5.47 0.87 -18.45
N PRO A 276 -5.98 1.67 -19.41
CA PRO A 276 -7.42 1.77 -19.63
C PRO A 276 -8.03 0.38 -19.89
N ASN A 277 -9.01 0.00 -19.07
CA ASN A 277 -9.65 -1.31 -19.14
C ASN A 277 -11.11 -1.16 -19.58
N THR A 278 -11.39 -1.48 -20.82
CA THR A 278 -12.76 -1.50 -21.37
C THR A 278 -13.53 -2.80 -21.09
N GLY A 279 -13.00 -3.65 -20.20
CA GLY A 279 -13.43 -5.01 -19.91
C GLY A 279 -12.50 -6.03 -20.60
N GLY A 280 -12.08 -7.02 -19.84
CA GLY A 280 -11.20 -8.09 -20.34
C GLY A 280 -9.86 -8.20 -19.65
N LEU A 281 -9.37 -7.17 -18.96
CA LEU A 281 -8.24 -7.29 -18.04
C LEU A 281 -8.75 -7.67 -16.64
N ARG A 282 -8.05 -8.59 -15.99
CA ARG A 282 -8.34 -9.10 -14.66
C ARG A 282 -7.11 -9.00 -13.77
N ILE A 283 -7.35 -8.98 -12.47
CA ILE A 283 -6.27 -9.12 -11.49
C ILE A 283 -5.58 -10.46 -11.74
N GLY A 284 -4.24 -10.44 -11.73
CA GLY A 284 -3.42 -11.60 -12.07
C GLY A 284 -3.04 -11.73 -13.55
N ASP A 285 -3.62 -10.93 -14.44
CA ASP A 285 -3.21 -10.96 -15.85
C ASP A 285 -1.75 -10.57 -16.02
N ALA A 286 -1.00 -11.38 -16.75
CA ALA A 286 0.39 -11.12 -17.08
C ALA A 286 0.55 -10.59 -18.51
N PHE A 287 1.55 -9.74 -18.66
CA PHE A 287 1.97 -9.15 -19.94
C PHE A 287 3.44 -9.42 -20.18
N SER A 288 3.81 -9.69 -21.44
CA SER A 288 5.19 -9.93 -21.83
C SER A 288 5.49 -9.53 -23.29
N GLU A 289 6.75 -9.43 -23.65
CA GLU A 289 7.19 -9.33 -25.06
C GLU A 289 7.23 -10.72 -25.76
N GLY A 290 6.20 -11.55 -25.53
CA GLY A 290 5.98 -12.81 -26.25
C GLY A 290 6.18 -14.09 -25.46
N GLU A 291 6.68 -14.02 -24.24
CA GLU A 291 6.84 -15.15 -23.32
C GLU A 291 5.47 -15.54 -22.71
N ASP A 292 5.24 -16.82 -22.50
CA ASP A 292 4.14 -17.33 -21.69
C ASP A 292 4.60 -17.38 -20.24
N ILE A 293 4.27 -16.36 -19.47
CA ILE A 293 4.69 -16.17 -18.08
C ILE A 293 3.47 -15.92 -17.19
N GLN A 294 3.45 -16.54 -16.02
CA GLN A 294 2.45 -16.27 -15.00
C GLN A 294 3.16 -15.93 -13.69
N PHE A 295 2.83 -14.77 -13.12
CA PHE A 295 3.38 -14.35 -11.85
C PHE A 295 2.67 -15.02 -10.69
N LYS A 296 3.44 -15.38 -9.65
CA LYS A 296 2.95 -16.02 -8.42
C LYS A 296 2.59 -15.00 -7.35
N ASP A 297 1.98 -15.52 -6.28
CA ASP A 297 1.75 -14.78 -5.04
C ASP A 297 0.80 -13.57 -5.13
N ILE A 298 -0.01 -13.49 -6.20
CA ILE A 298 -1.12 -12.54 -6.23
C ILE A 298 -2.26 -13.14 -5.39
N PRO A 299 -2.60 -12.55 -4.22
CA PRO A 299 -3.53 -13.17 -3.31
C PRO A 299 -4.95 -13.18 -3.88
N SER A 300 -5.61 -14.34 -3.75
CA SER A 300 -7.03 -14.52 -3.97
C SER A 300 -7.65 -14.93 -2.63
N PHE A 301 -8.69 -14.25 -2.21
CA PHE A 301 -9.34 -14.48 -0.93
C PHE A 301 -10.66 -15.19 -1.14
N ALA A 302 -10.88 -16.24 -0.35
CA ALA A 302 -12.21 -16.82 -0.24
C ALA A 302 -13.12 -15.87 0.55
N PRO A 303 -14.38 -15.69 0.15
CA PRO A 303 -15.29 -14.85 0.90
C PRO A 303 -15.62 -15.45 2.27
N GLU A 304 -15.66 -14.59 3.27
CA GLU A 304 -16.07 -14.95 4.64
C GLU A 304 -17.56 -14.69 4.89
N TYR A 305 -18.12 -13.73 4.17
CA TYR A 305 -19.54 -13.35 4.27
C TYR A 305 -20.19 -13.51 2.91
N MET A 306 -21.35 -14.17 2.87
CA MET A 306 -22.11 -14.38 1.64
C MET A 306 -23.56 -13.97 1.81
N GLN A 307 -24.07 -13.21 0.85
CA GLN A 307 -25.46 -12.79 0.82
C GLN A 307 -26.04 -12.93 -0.59
N ARG A 308 -27.33 -13.22 -0.67
CA ARG A 308 -28.07 -13.15 -1.94
C ARG A 308 -28.34 -11.71 -2.28
N VAL A 309 -28.12 -11.33 -3.54
CA VAL A 309 -28.42 -9.99 -4.03
C VAL A 309 -29.59 -10.03 -5.00
N MET A 310 -30.53 -9.14 -4.80
CA MET A 310 -31.71 -8.98 -5.66
C MET A 310 -31.91 -7.52 -6.04
N PRO A 311 -32.27 -7.22 -7.29
CA PRO A 311 -32.66 -5.86 -7.65
C PRO A 311 -34.01 -5.53 -7.02
N GLU A 312 -34.20 -4.28 -6.57
CA GLU A 312 -35.52 -3.83 -6.09
C GLU A 312 -36.56 -3.83 -7.21
N ASP A 313 -36.12 -3.56 -8.44
CA ASP A 313 -36.92 -3.66 -9.64
C ASP A 313 -36.56 -4.94 -10.42
N PRO A 314 -37.46 -5.94 -10.52
CA PRO A 314 -37.18 -7.18 -11.25
C PRO A 314 -36.77 -6.99 -12.72
N MET A 315 -37.20 -5.90 -13.37
CA MET A 315 -36.86 -5.58 -14.75
C MET A 315 -35.36 -5.29 -14.92
N LYS A 316 -34.67 -4.95 -13.84
CA LYS A 316 -33.21 -4.66 -13.82
C LYS A 316 -32.35 -5.88 -13.54
N ALA A 317 -32.89 -7.09 -13.48
CA ALA A 317 -32.15 -8.32 -13.17
C ALA A 317 -30.96 -8.57 -14.12
N LYS A 318 -31.13 -8.29 -15.42
CA LYS A 318 -30.05 -8.40 -16.40
C LYS A 318 -28.92 -7.40 -16.13
N HIS A 319 -29.27 -6.14 -15.88
CA HIS A 319 -28.29 -5.09 -15.56
C HIS A 319 -27.56 -5.37 -14.25
N LEU A 320 -28.24 -5.95 -13.26
CA LEU A 320 -27.60 -6.42 -12.04
C LEU A 320 -26.55 -7.49 -12.34
N GLY A 321 -26.89 -8.49 -13.16
CA GLY A 321 -25.93 -9.53 -13.55
C GLY A 321 -24.67 -8.96 -14.23
N GLU A 322 -24.85 -8.01 -15.14
CA GLU A 322 -23.76 -7.31 -15.80
C GLU A 322 -22.89 -6.51 -14.81
N ALA A 323 -23.52 -5.80 -13.87
CA ALA A 323 -22.82 -5.06 -12.82
C ALA A 323 -22.00 -5.98 -11.91
N LEU A 324 -22.58 -7.11 -11.48
CA LEU A 324 -21.92 -8.07 -10.60
C LEU A 324 -20.69 -8.72 -11.25
N VAL A 325 -20.82 -9.11 -12.53
CA VAL A 325 -19.65 -9.65 -13.27
C VAL A 325 -18.53 -8.61 -13.33
N GLN A 326 -18.87 -7.36 -13.59
CA GLN A 326 -17.91 -6.28 -13.66
C GLN A 326 -17.23 -6.01 -12.32
N LEU A 327 -17.98 -5.98 -11.23
CA LEU A 327 -17.47 -5.79 -9.88
C LEU A 327 -16.57 -6.96 -9.44
N ALA A 328 -16.89 -8.18 -9.87
CA ALA A 328 -16.04 -9.35 -9.64
C ALA A 328 -14.72 -9.28 -10.43
N GLU A 329 -14.75 -8.82 -11.68
CA GLU A 329 -13.52 -8.61 -12.49
C GLU A 329 -12.61 -7.54 -11.88
N GLU A 330 -13.16 -6.57 -11.17
CA GLU A 330 -12.41 -5.57 -10.41
C GLU A 330 -11.84 -6.13 -9.09
N GLY A 331 -12.28 -7.31 -8.67
CA GLY A 331 -11.94 -7.89 -7.38
C GLY A 331 -12.63 -7.22 -6.20
N ALA A 332 -13.71 -6.46 -6.44
CA ALA A 332 -14.48 -5.80 -5.37
C ALA A 332 -15.33 -6.79 -4.56
N ALA A 333 -15.68 -7.92 -5.16
CA ALA A 333 -16.41 -9.02 -4.52
C ALA A 333 -16.26 -10.31 -5.34
N SER A 334 -16.50 -11.44 -4.70
CA SER A 334 -16.72 -12.71 -5.39
C SER A 334 -18.21 -12.84 -5.74
N THR A 335 -18.53 -13.27 -6.96
CA THR A 335 -19.92 -13.44 -7.39
C THR A 335 -20.17 -14.86 -7.86
N PHE A 336 -21.29 -15.42 -7.43
CA PHE A 336 -21.69 -16.78 -7.75
C PHE A 336 -23.09 -16.78 -8.33
N LYS A 337 -23.29 -17.58 -9.38
CA LYS A 337 -24.59 -17.79 -9.97
C LYS A 337 -24.98 -19.27 -9.76
N PRO A 338 -25.85 -19.58 -8.81
CA PRO A 338 -26.30 -20.94 -8.56
C PRO A 338 -26.98 -21.55 -9.78
N ASN A 339 -26.76 -22.86 -10.00
CA ASN A 339 -27.36 -23.60 -11.11
C ASN A 339 -28.87 -23.83 -10.97
N ASP A 340 -29.40 -23.68 -9.74
CA ASP A 340 -30.83 -23.80 -9.42
C ASP A 340 -31.66 -22.57 -9.80
N GLY A 341 -31.03 -21.51 -10.32
CA GLY A 341 -31.68 -20.28 -10.71
C GLY A 341 -32.08 -19.36 -9.54
N SER A 342 -31.60 -19.64 -8.33
CA SER A 342 -32.01 -18.90 -7.09
C SER A 342 -31.49 -17.46 -7.00
N GLY A 343 -30.94 -16.89 -8.06
CA GLY A 343 -30.42 -15.54 -8.11
C GLY A 343 -28.91 -15.49 -7.82
N TRP A 344 -28.34 -14.28 -7.82
CA TRP A 344 -26.93 -14.07 -7.58
C TRP A 344 -26.58 -14.10 -6.11
N ILE A 345 -25.44 -14.67 -5.78
CA ILE A 345 -24.79 -14.62 -4.47
C ILE A 345 -23.55 -13.75 -4.59
N VAL A 346 -23.36 -12.85 -3.64
CA VAL A 346 -22.19 -12.01 -3.50
C VAL A 346 -21.45 -12.43 -2.25
N GLY A 347 -20.15 -12.65 -2.38
CA GLY A 347 -19.25 -12.99 -1.29
C GLY A 347 -18.20 -11.89 -1.10
N VAL A 348 -17.95 -11.52 0.14
CA VAL A 348 -17.00 -10.48 0.55
C VAL A 348 -16.18 -10.93 1.75
N VAL A 349 -15.07 -10.24 2.01
CA VAL A 349 -14.18 -10.52 3.15
C VAL A 349 -14.66 -9.83 4.43
N GLY A 350 -15.35 -8.69 4.30
CA GLY A 350 -15.86 -7.93 5.43
C GLY A 350 -17.29 -7.39 5.21
N PRO A 351 -18.11 -7.29 6.28
CA PRO A 351 -19.52 -6.95 6.16
C PRO A 351 -19.79 -5.55 5.58
N LEU A 352 -18.95 -4.54 5.86
CA LEU A 352 -19.13 -3.20 5.29
C LEU A 352 -18.99 -3.15 3.77
N GLN A 353 -18.37 -4.15 3.16
CA GLN A 353 -18.27 -4.23 1.70
C GLN A 353 -19.63 -4.37 1.03
N PHE A 354 -20.63 -4.97 1.70
CA PHE A 354 -22.00 -5.03 1.15
C PHE A 354 -22.61 -3.64 0.99
N ASP A 355 -22.43 -2.74 1.97
CA ASP A 355 -22.94 -1.37 1.91
C ASP A 355 -22.27 -0.59 0.78
N VAL A 356 -20.95 -0.74 0.63
CA VAL A 356 -20.20 -0.13 -0.46
C VAL A 356 -20.64 -0.68 -1.81
N LEU A 357 -20.86 -1.99 -1.93
CA LEU A 357 -21.35 -2.61 -3.16
C LEU A 357 -22.78 -2.15 -3.50
N ALA A 358 -23.68 -2.07 -2.50
CA ALA A 358 -25.04 -1.56 -2.72
C ALA A 358 -25.02 -0.12 -3.27
N ASP A 359 -24.19 0.73 -2.67
CA ASP A 359 -24.03 2.12 -3.12
C ASP A 359 -23.43 2.20 -4.52
N ARG A 360 -22.39 1.43 -4.81
CA ARG A 360 -21.77 1.36 -6.14
C ARG A 360 -22.75 0.86 -7.21
N ILE A 361 -23.48 -0.24 -6.96
CA ILE A 361 -24.46 -0.79 -7.90
C ILE A 361 -25.58 0.22 -8.17
N ARG A 362 -26.00 0.96 -7.14
CA ARG A 362 -26.99 2.01 -7.27
C ARG A 362 -26.47 3.20 -8.08
N THR A 363 -25.28 3.71 -7.77
CA THR A 363 -24.76 4.97 -8.34
C THR A 363 -24.12 4.78 -9.71
N GLU A 364 -23.39 3.69 -9.90
CA GLU A 364 -22.66 3.42 -11.13
C GLU A 364 -23.52 2.75 -12.20
N TYR A 365 -24.43 1.85 -11.77
CA TYR A 365 -25.25 1.05 -12.70
C TYR A 365 -26.75 1.42 -12.68
N ASN A 366 -27.13 2.32 -11.77
CA ASN A 366 -28.54 2.73 -11.58
C ASN A 366 -29.47 1.53 -11.25
N VAL A 367 -28.97 0.60 -10.43
CA VAL A 367 -29.71 -0.59 -9.99
C VAL A 367 -29.76 -0.63 -8.46
N PRO A 368 -30.81 -0.13 -7.82
CA PRO A 368 -31.01 -0.34 -6.38
C PRO A 368 -31.14 -1.83 -6.07
N VAL A 369 -30.44 -2.28 -5.02
CA VAL A 369 -30.40 -3.70 -4.64
C VAL A 369 -30.68 -3.90 -3.17
N LYS A 370 -31.12 -5.12 -2.83
CA LYS A 370 -31.25 -5.62 -1.46
C LYS A 370 -30.39 -6.86 -1.30
N PHE A 371 -29.73 -6.95 -0.15
CA PHE A 371 -28.99 -8.11 0.26
C PHE A 371 -29.79 -8.94 1.28
N GLU A 372 -29.83 -10.26 1.10
CA GLU A 372 -30.45 -11.19 2.01
C GLU A 372 -29.41 -12.16 2.56
N ALA A 373 -29.41 -12.32 3.88
CA ALA A 373 -28.48 -13.25 4.55
C ALA A 373 -28.72 -14.70 4.08
N LEU A 374 -27.62 -15.43 3.92
CA LEU A 374 -27.61 -16.85 3.60
C LEU A 374 -26.88 -17.64 4.70
N SER A 375 -27.24 -18.90 4.85
CA SER A 375 -26.56 -19.84 5.74
C SER A 375 -25.34 -20.51 5.11
N LEU A 376 -24.61 -19.78 4.24
CA LEU A 376 -23.38 -20.25 3.61
C LEU A 376 -22.18 -19.64 4.33
N TYR A 377 -21.18 -20.45 4.64
CA TYR A 377 -20.03 -20.05 5.45
C TYR A 377 -18.73 -19.94 4.66
N THR A 378 -18.66 -20.53 3.46
CA THR A 378 -17.45 -20.50 2.64
C THR A 378 -17.75 -20.88 1.20
N ALA A 379 -16.91 -20.45 0.28
CA ALA A 379 -16.85 -20.95 -1.09
C ALA A 379 -15.51 -21.67 -1.31
N ARG A 380 -15.54 -22.79 -2.02
CA ARG A 380 -14.36 -23.56 -2.39
C ARG A 380 -14.41 -23.91 -3.86
N TRP A 381 -13.27 -23.76 -4.52
CA TRP A 381 -13.07 -24.22 -5.89
C TRP A 381 -12.55 -25.65 -5.82
N VAL A 382 -13.19 -26.51 -6.56
CA VAL A 382 -12.78 -27.93 -6.65
C VAL A 382 -12.12 -28.11 -7.99
N ASP A 383 -10.88 -28.62 -7.96
CA ASP A 383 -10.11 -28.96 -9.14
C ASP A 383 -10.14 -30.49 -9.28
N GLY A 384 -10.56 -31.03 -10.42
CA GLY A 384 -10.66 -32.48 -10.64
C GLY A 384 -11.41 -32.82 -11.92
N ASP A 385 -11.18 -34.03 -12.43
CA ASP A 385 -11.92 -34.60 -13.54
C ASP A 385 -13.35 -34.90 -13.09
N ASP A 386 -14.27 -34.12 -13.57
CA ASP A 386 -15.75 -34.20 -13.50
C ASP A 386 -16.40 -34.38 -12.09
N PRO A 387 -17.37 -33.55 -11.76
CA PRO A 387 -18.14 -33.69 -10.50
C PRO A 387 -19.16 -34.81 -10.53
#